data_d6529d5004d5e31707170d1a6a2f413d
#
_entry.id   d6529d5004d5e31707170d1a6a2f413d
#
_cell.length_a   1.000
_cell.length_b   1.000
_cell.length_c   1.000
_cell.angle_alpha   90.00
_cell.angle_beta   90.00
_cell.angle_gamma   90.00
#
_symmetry.space_group_name_H-M   'P 1'
#
loop_
_entity.id
_entity.type
_entity.pdbx_description
1 polymer ?
#
loop_
_entity_poly.entity_id
_entity_poly.type
_entity_poly.pdbx_seq_one_letter_code
_entity_poly.pdbx_strand_id
1 'polypeptide(L)'
;APGFDHAAPITSVPRALSYLGEQEIRKFVLINGLARVSQHMPEACTRMAIARGRFCELIALTALGKAEASWAFLVGLVLDGSLLSEPLMAHLPKSVQRAIELHEGPLFHLFQLVSTYEQGNWALLEQLAPKYQLDPAQLTPVYFQSQMWGQAFLTS
;
A
#
# COMPACT_ATOMS: atom_id res chain seq x y z
N ALA A 1 -15.48 4.94 -6.27
CA ALA A 1 -15.25 6.31 -5.79
C ALA A 1 -16.15 7.28 -6.55
N PRO A 2 -16.76 8.24 -5.85
CA PRO A 2 -17.69 9.16 -6.51
C PRO A 2 -17.09 9.92 -7.68
N GLY A 3 -15.80 10.22 -7.63
CA GLY A 3 -15.14 10.96 -8.69
C GLY A 3 -14.99 10.24 -10.00
N PHE A 4 -15.13 8.91 -10.02
CA PHE A 4 -14.95 8.12 -11.22
C PHE A 4 -16.26 7.64 -11.84
N ASP A 5 -17.38 7.87 -11.18
CA ASP A 5 -18.68 7.39 -11.66
C ASP A 5 -19.33 8.35 -12.63
N HIS A 6 -18.70 9.44 -12.94
CA HIS A 6 -19.24 10.45 -13.82
C HIS A 6 -18.92 10.14 -15.28
N ALA A 7 -19.80 10.59 -16.16
CA ALA A 7 -19.73 10.30 -17.58
C ALA A 7 -18.43 10.80 -18.24
N ALA A 8 -17.84 11.87 -17.74
CA ALA A 8 -16.62 12.41 -18.32
C ALA A 8 -15.38 11.76 -17.71
N PRO A 9 -14.52 11.13 -18.51
CA PRO A 9 -13.29 10.57 -17.99
C PRO A 9 -12.35 11.66 -17.48
N ILE A 10 -11.59 11.34 -16.45
CA ILE A 10 -10.56 12.23 -15.91
C ILE A 10 -9.36 12.14 -16.83
N THR A 11 -9.09 13.18 -17.61
CA THR A 11 -8.05 13.18 -18.63
C THR A 11 -6.77 13.89 -18.24
N SER A 12 -6.75 14.62 -17.12
CA SER A 12 -5.58 15.36 -16.68
C SER A 12 -5.36 15.20 -15.18
N VAL A 13 -4.09 15.26 -14.76
CA VAL A 13 -3.71 15.20 -13.34
C VAL A 13 -4.35 16.34 -12.53
N PRO A 14 -4.33 17.60 -12.96
CA PRO A 14 -4.98 18.68 -12.19
C PRO A 14 -6.47 18.44 -11.96
N ARG A 15 -7.16 17.93 -12.95
CA ARG A 15 -8.58 17.63 -12.83
C ARG A 15 -8.83 16.46 -11.89
N ALA A 16 -7.99 15.44 -11.97
CA ALA A 16 -8.06 14.29 -11.07
C ALA A 16 -7.82 14.70 -9.62
N LEU A 17 -6.87 15.60 -9.38
CA LEU A 17 -6.60 16.13 -8.03
C LEU A 17 -7.79 16.88 -7.45
N SER A 18 -8.54 17.60 -8.28
CA SER A 18 -9.72 18.31 -7.81
C SER A 18 -10.84 17.36 -7.37
N TYR A 19 -10.91 16.16 -7.96
CA TYR A 19 -11.94 15.17 -7.60
C TYR A 19 -11.57 14.27 -6.45
N LEU A 20 -10.33 13.78 -6.44
CA LEU A 20 -9.93 12.68 -5.55
C LEU A 20 -9.03 13.11 -4.40
N GLY A 21 -8.46 14.30 -4.51
CA GLY A 21 -7.43 14.72 -3.56
C GLY A 21 -6.08 14.09 -3.87
N GLU A 22 -5.07 14.68 -3.30
CA GLU A 22 -3.68 14.35 -3.62
C GLU A 22 -3.31 12.91 -3.28
N GLN A 23 -3.75 12.42 -2.13
CA GLN A 23 -3.38 11.08 -1.66
C GLN A 23 -4.00 9.97 -2.53
N GLU A 24 -5.24 10.13 -2.92
CA GLU A 24 -5.90 9.15 -3.79
C GLU A 24 -5.32 9.16 -5.19
N ILE A 25 -4.92 10.32 -5.68
CA ILE A 25 -4.25 10.45 -6.96
C ILE A 25 -2.88 9.76 -6.94
N ARG A 26 -2.12 9.93 -5.88
CA ARG A 26 -0.84 9.23 -5.74
C ARG A 26 -1.02 7.73 -5.81
N LYS A 27 -2.00 7.21 -5.09
CA LYS A 27 -2.32 5.79 -5.10
C LYS A 27 -2.68 5.32 -6.50
N PHE A 28 -3.54 6.06 -7.18
CA PHE A 28 -3.96 5.75 -8.55
C PHE A 28 -2.77 5.71 -9.50
N VAL A 29 -1.91 6.73 -9.45
CA VAL A 29 -0.73 6.81 -10.31
C VAL A 29 0.24 5.66 -10.03
N LEU A 30 0.45 5.34 -8.75
CA LEU A 30 1.35 4.26 -8.37
C LEU A 30 0.86 2.90 -8.84
N ILE A 31 -0.43 2.63 -8.71
CA ILE A 31 -1.01 1.36 -9.14
C ILE A 31 -0.93 1.25 -10.66
N ASN A 32 -1.23 2.33 -11.38
CA ASN A 32 -1.13 2.31 -12.83
C ASN A 32 0.33 2.19 -13.30
N GLY A 33 1.25 2.83 -12.60
CA GLY A 33 2.68 2.66 -12.87
C GLY A 33 3.14 1.23 -12.65
N LEU A 34 2.69 0.61 -11.56
CA LEU A 34 2.98 -0.78 -11.28
C LEU A 34 2.43 -1.70 -12.38
N ALA A 35 1.21 -1.45 -12.82
CA ALA A 35 0.58 -2.25 -13.87
C ALA A 35 1.39 -2.21 -15.18
N ARG A 36 1.96 -1.05 -15.52
CA ARG A 36 2.81 -0.92 -16.71
C ARG A 36 4.13 -1.67 -16.57
N VAL A 37 4.78 -1.51 -15.41
CA VAL A 37 6.07 -2.16 -15.16
C VAL A 37 5.89 -3.67 -15.07
N SER A 38 4.75 -4.12 -14.56
CA SER A 38 4.48 -5.53 -14.31
C SER A 38 3.91 -6.29 -15.50
N GLN A 39 3.92 -5.73 -16.71
CA GLN A 39 3.41 -6.42 -17.90
C GLN A 39 4.09 -7.77 -18.12
N HIS A 40 5.31 -7.92 -17.65
CA HIS A 40 6.07 -9.16 -17.76
C HIS A 40 6.06 -9.99 -16.48
N MET A 41 5.36 -9.53 -15.44
CA MET A 41 5.24 -10.24 -14.17
C MET A 41 3.93 -11.04 -14.15
N PRO A 42 3.91 -12.20 -13.47
CA PRO A 42 2.65 -12.91 -13.27
C PRO A 42 1.61 -12.02 -12.59
N GLU A 43 0.37 -12.12 -13.04
CA GLU A 43 -0.74 -11.34 -12.47
C GLU A 43 -0.88 -11.57 -10.96
N ALA A 44 -0.61 -12.80 -10.51
CA ALA A 44 -0.67 -13.14 -9.09
C ALA A 44 0.31 -12.30 -8.26
N CYS A 45 1.51 -12.04 -8.77
CA CYS A 45 2.50 -11.21 -8.06
C CYS A 45 2.04 -9.75 -7.95
N THR A 46 1.46 -9.22 -9.02
CA THR A 46 0.92 -7.86 -9.03
C THR A 46 -0.23 -7.74 -8.03
N ARG A 47 -1.14 -8.72 -8.04
CA ARG A 47 -2.29 -8.74 -7.13
C ARG A 47 -1.83 -8.81 -5.67
N MET A 48 -0.83 -9.64 -5.37
CA MET A 48 -0.27 -9.74 -4.02
C MET A 48 0.35 -8.43 -3.56
N ALA A 49 1.08 -7.75 -4.42
CA ALA A 49 1.69 -6.46 -4.09
C ALA A 49 0.63 -5.41 -3.78
N ILE A 50 -0.41 -5.33 -4.60
CA ILE A 50 -1.52 -4.38 -4.38
C ILE A 50 -2.25 -4.69 -3.08
N ALA A 51 -2.55 -5.96 -2.83
CA ALA A 51 -3.23 -6.37 -1.62
C ALA A 51 -2.38 -6.08 -0.37
N ARG A 52 -1.07 -6.32 -0.44
CA ARG A 52 -0.15 -6.00 0.65
C ARG A 52 -0.11 -4.50 0.93
N GLY A 53 -0.07 -3.69 -0.13
CA GLY A 53 -0.13 -2.24 0.02
C GLY A 53 -1.40 -1.80 0.74
N ARG A 54 -2.54 -2.36 0.35
CA ARG A 54 -3.82 -2.05 1.00
C ARG A 54 -3.85 -2.51 2.45
N PHE A 55 -3.31 -3.67 2.74
CA PHE A 55 -3.21 -4.18 4.10
C PHE A 55 -2.39 -3.23 4.98
N CYS A 56 -1.22 -2.82 4.49
CA CYS A 56 -0.40 -1.83 5.20
C CYS A 56 -1.17 -0.53 5.44
N GLU A 57 -1.87 -0.04 4.44
CA GLU A 57 -2.67 1.18 4.54
C GLU A 57 -3.74 1.08 5.62
N LEU A 58 -4.50 -0.01 5.63
CA LEU A 58 -5.59 -0.18 6.58
C LEU A 58 -5.08 -0.30 8.02
N ILE A 59 -3.97 -0.99 8.23
CA ILE A 59 -3.35 -1.07 9.55
C ILE A 59 -2.80 0.31 9.97
N ALA A 60 -2.18 1.02 9.05
CA ALA A 60 -1.61 2.33 9.33
C ALA A 60 -2.67 3.37 9.73
N LEU A 61 -3.87 3.26 9.19
CA LEU A 61 -4.97 4.16 9.57
C LEU A 61 -5.23 4.12 11.07
N THR A 62 -5.14 2.95 11.68
CA THR A 62 -5.33 2.78 13.12
C THR A 62 -4.05 3.07 13.90
N ALA A 63 -2.91 2.55 13.43
CA ALA A 63 -1.67 2.57 14.20
C ALA A 63 -0.89 3.88 14.06
N LEU A 64 -0.90 4.50 12.88
CA LEU A 64 -0.06 5.65 12.57
C LEU A 64 -0.82 6.91 12.19
N GLY A 65 -2.09 6.78 11.82
CA GLY A 65 -2.92 7.89 11.40
C GLY A 65 -3.05 8.04 9.89
N LYS A 66 -3.95 8.93 9.50
CA LYS A 66 -4.37 9.10 8.11
C LYS A 66 -3.24 9.59 7.19
N ALA A 67 -2.40 10.50 7.69
CA ALA A 67 -1.32 11.06 6.90
C ALA A 67 -0.31 9.99 6.48
N GLU A 68 -0.02 9.03 7.35
CA GLU A 68 0.94 7.98 7.08
C GLU A 68 0.34 6.81 6.30
N ALA A 69 -0.98 6.65 6.32
CA ALA A 69 -1.64 5.49 5.71
C ALA A 69 -1.37 5.38 4.21
N SER A 70 -1.44 6.49 3.48
CA SER A 70 -1.18 6.49 2.04
C SER A 70 0.26 6.11 1.72
N TRP A 71 1.21 6.55 2.54
CA TRP A 71 2.60 6.17 2.38
C TRP A 71 2.86 4.73 2.76
N ALA A 72 2.11 4.21 3.74
CA ALA A 72 2.16 2.78 4.08
C ALA A 72 1.72 1.92 2.90
N PHE A 73 0.73 2.37 2.13
CA PHE A 73 0.32 1.70 0.90
C PHE A 73 1.51 1.57 -0.06
N LEU A 74 2.22 2.66 -0.30
CA LEU A 74 3.37 2.65 -1.19
C LEU A 74 4.46 1.70 -0.70
N VAL A 75 4.79 1.74 0.58
CA VAL A 75 5.81 0.87 1.15
C VAL A 75 5.44 -0.59 0.98
N GLY A 76 4.19 -0.95 1.27
CA GLY A 76 3.71 -2.32 1.08
C GLY A 76 3.72 -2.76 -0.37
N LEU A 77 3.51 -1.82 -1.30
CA LEU A 77 3.49 -2.10 -2.73
C LEU A 77 4.88 -2.41 -3.27
N VAL A 78 5.90 -1.69 -2.85
CA VAL A 78 7.20 -1.69 -3.53
C VAL A 78 8.35 -2.31 -2.75
N LEU A 79 8.19 -2.55 -1.44
CA LEU A 79 9.34 -2.94 -0.62
C LEU A 79 9.95 -4.28 -1.03
N ASP A 80 9.14 -5.20 -1.53
CA ASP A 80 9.61 -6.52 -1.98
C ASP A 80 10.21 -6.50 -3.38
N GLY A 81 10.04 -5.47 -4.15
CA GLY A 81 10.34 -5.54 -5.55
C GLY A 81 11.05 -4.34 -6.18
N SER A 82 11.46 -3.36 -5.45
CA SER A 82 12.22 -2.21 -5.97
C SER A 82 11.70 -1.70 -7.33
N LEU A 83 10.41 -1.40 -7.39
CA LEU A 83 9.78 -0.91 -8.62
C LEU A 83 9.99 0.60 -8.82
N LEU A 84 10.62 1.28 -7.85
CA LEU A 84 10.84 2.71 -7.92
C LEU A 84 12.23 3.01 -8.45
N SER A 85 12.29 3.90 -9.44
CA SER A 85 13.56 4.44 -9.91
C SER A 85 14.15 5.41 -8.88
N GLU A 86 15.46 5.56 -8.88
CA GLU A 86 16.13 6.52 -7.98
C GLU A 86 15.61 7.95 -8.10
N PRO A 87 15.38 8.49 -9.31
CA PRO A 87 14.83 9.84 -9.42
C PRO A 87 13.46 9.98 -8.76
N LEU A 88 12.62 8.95 -8.83
CA LEU A 88 11.32 8.98 -8.20
C LEU A 88 11.47 8.89 -6.68
N MET A 89 12.38 8.05 -6.20
CA MET A 89 12.67 7.90 -4.78
C MET A 89 13.04 9.24 -4.13
N ALA A 90 13.81 10.07 -4.82
CA ALA A 90 14.26 11.35 -4.30
C ALA A 90 13.12 12.32 -4.00
N HIS A 91 11.96 12.15 -4.62
CA HIS A 91 10.79 13.01 -4.41
C HIS A 91 9.88 12.54 -3.29
N LEU A 92 10.19 11.41 -2.65
CA LEU A 92 9.37 10.86 -1.58
C LEU A 92 9.76 11.47 -0.22
N PRO A 93 8.84 11.48 0.76
CA PRO A 93 9.17 11.89 2.12
C PRO A 93 10.31 11.05 2.69
N LYS A 94 11.07 11.64 3.60
CA LYS A 94 12.20 10.94 4.23
C LYS A 94 11.79 9.69 4.98
N SER A 95 10.62 9.70 5.60
CA SER A 95 10.10 8.51 6.30
C SER A 95 9.93 7.32 5.35
N VAL A 96 9.47 7.58 4.12
CA VAL A 96 9.31 6.57 3.09
C VAL A 96 10.65 6.11 2.56
N GLN A 97 11.55 7.06 2.28
CA GLN A 97 12.90 6.73 1.82
C GLN A 97 13.63 5.85 2.83
N ARG A 98 13.53 6.19 4.13
CA ARG A 98 14.17 5.39 5.18
C ARG A 98 13.59 3.98 5.26
N ALA A 99 12.28 3.85 5.12
CA ALA A 99 11.65 2.54 5.12
C ALA A 99 12.12 1.68 3.97
N ILE A 100 12.19 2.23 2.77
CA ILE A 100 12.51 1.49 1.56
C ILE A 100 14.03 1.24 1.43
N GLU A 101 14.84 2.27 1.65
CA GLU A 101 16.28 2.17 1.43
C GLU A 101 17.04 1.58 2.62
N LEU A 102 16.66 1.99 3.84
CA LEU A 102 17.39 1.62 5.04
C LEU A 102 16.70 0.56 5.88
N HIS A 103 15.48 0.20 5.55
CA HIS A 103 14.65 -0.72 6.34
C HIS A 103 14.52 -0.26 7.78
N GLU A 104 14.20 1.01 7.95
CA GLU A 104 14.06 1.66 9.26
C GLU A 104 12.75 2.44 9.36
N GLY A 105 12.34 2.69 10.59
CA GLY A 105 11.23 3.58 10.91
C GLY A 105 9.87 2.90 10.99
N PRO A 106 8.84 3.68 11.36
CA PRO A 106 7.50 3.13 11.63
C PRO A 106 6.87 2.44 10.43
N LEU A 107 7.06 2.97 9.23
CA LEU A 107 6.50 2.38 8.01
C LEU A 107 7.13 1.03 7.71
N PHE A 108 8.42 0.89 7.93
CA PHE A 108 9.08 -0.40 7.75
C PHE A 108 8.63 -1.41 8.79
N HIS A 109 8.51 -1.00 10.05
CA HIS A 109 8.04 -1.88 11.11
C HIS A 109 6.62 -2.37 10.85
N LEU A 110 5.78 -1.50 10.31
CA LEU A 110 4.43 -1.88 9.90
C LEU A 110 4.46 -2.91 8.79
N PHE A 111 5.32 -2.70 7.80
CA PHE A 111 5.53 -3.67 6.73
C PHE A 111 5.99 -5.02 7.29
N GLN A 112 6.89 -5.01 8.27
CA GLN A 112 7.32 -6.26 8.91
C GLN A 112 6.16 -7.00 9.56
N LEU A 113 5.26 -6.28 10.21
CA LEU A 113 4.07 -6.87 10.81
C LEU A 113 3.21 -7.57 9.75
N VAL A 114 2.96 -6.88 8.64
CA VAL A 114 2.19 -7.42 7.52
C VAL A 114 2.88 -8.64 6.92
N SER A 115 4.17 -8.55 6.69
CA SER A 115 4.97 -9.65 6.15
C SER A 115 4.95 -10.87 7.08
N THR A 116 5.05 -10.64 8.38
CA THR A 116 4.97 -11.70 9.38
C THR A 116 3.62 -12.41 9.32
N TYR A 117 2.54 -11.66 9.18
CA TYR A 117 1.21 -12.23 9.00
C TYR A 117 1.14 -13.09 7.73
N GLU A 118 1.62 -12.56 6.62
CA GLU A 118 1.57 -13.26 5.34
C GLU A 118 2.37 -14.56 5.36
N GLN A 119 3.47 -14.59 6.11
CA GLN A 119 4.31 -15.78 6.25
C GLN A 119 3.73 -16.81 7.22
N GLY A 120 2.66 -16.46 7.94
CA GLY A 120 2.06 -17.35 8.91
C GLY A 120 2.90 -17.55 10.17
N ASN A 121 3.80 -16.62 10.47
CA ASN A 121 4.62 -16.70 11.67
C ASN A 121 3.84 -16.11 12.86
N TRP A 122 2.93 -16.92 13.39
CA TRP A 122 1.99 -16.47 14.42
C TRP A 122 2.70 -16.14 15.74
N ALA A 123 3.77 -16.85 16.08
CA ALA A 123 4.52 -16.59 17.31
C ALA A 123 5.15 -15.20 17.29
N LEU A 124 5.76 -14.82 16.18
CA LEU A 124 6.34 -13.49 16.02
C LEU A 124 5.25 -12.42 15.94
N LEU A 125 4.15 -12.72 15.29
CA LEU A 125 3.03 -11.81 15.17
C LEU A 125 2.46 -11.44 16.54
N GLU A 126 2.33 -12.41 17.44
CA GLU A 126 1.88 -12.18 18.81
C GLU A 126 2.79 -11.24 19.57
N GLN A 127 4.09 -11.22 19.23
CA GLN A 127 5.05 -10.31 19.85
C GLN A 127 5.00 -8.91 19.25
N LEU A 128 4.74 -8.81 17.94
CA LEU A 128 4.79 -7.53 17.23
C LEU A 128 3.48 -6.74 17.30
N ALA A 129 2.34 -7.42 17.21
CA ALA A 129 1.04 -6.75 17.12
C ALA A 129 0.73 -5.84 18.31
N PRO A 130 1.03 -6.23 19.58
CA PRO A 130 0.75 -5.36 20.72
C PRO A 130 1.51 -4.04 20.71
N LYS A 131 2.65 -3.99 20.04
CA LYS A 131 3.44 -2.74 19.91
C LYS A 131 2.66 -1.66 19.14
N TYR A 132 1.69 -2.06 18.33
CA TYR A 132 0.82 -1.18 17.57
C TYR A 132 -0.59 -1.13 18.14
N GLN A 133 -0.79 -1.69 19.34
CA GLN A 133 -2.11 -1.79 19.97
C GLN A 133 -3.10 -2.58 19.10
N LEU A 134 -2.59 -3.57 18.38
CA LEU A 134 -3.38 -4.43 17.51
C LEU A 134 -3.52 -5.82 18.13
N ASP A 135 -4.71 -6.38 18.00
CA ASP A 135 -4.96 -7.77 18.32
C ASP A 135 -4.74 -8.59 17.04
N PRO A 136 -3.91 -9.65 17.07
CA PRO A 136 -3.70 -10.50 15.89
C PRO A 136 -5.00 -11.02 15.28
N ALA A 137 -6.02 -11.31 16.10
CA ALA A 137 -7.31 -11.77 15.61
C ALA A 137 -8.03 -10.74 14.73
N GLN A 138 -7.76 -9.44 14.93
CA GLN A 138 -8.36 -8.37 14.16
C GLN A 138 -7.72 -8.21 12.78
N LEU A 139 -6.56 -8.80 12.57
CA LEU A 139 -5.84 -8.68 11.30
C LEU A 139 -6.46 -9.54 10.19
N THR A 140 -7.07 -10.65 10.55
CA THR A 140 -7.65 -11.57 9.57
C THR A 140 -8.75 -10.92 8.70
N PRO A 141 -9.75 -10.22 9.27
CA PRO A 141 -10.73 -9.52 8.44
C PRO A 141 -10.10 -8.46 7.54
N VAL A 142 -9.09 -7.74 8.04
CA VAL A 142 -8.38 -6.72 7.28
C VAL A 142 -7.61 -7.35 6.13
N TYR A 143 -6.99 -8.50 6.37
CA TYR A 143 -6.29 -9.25 5.33
C TYR A 143 -7.23 -9.63 4.18
N PHE A 144 -8.37 -10.24 4.50
CA PHE A 144 -9.34 -10.63 3.47
C PHE A 144 -9.92 -9.42 2.73
N GLN A 145 -10.21 -8.36 3.44
CA GLN A 145 -10.68 -7.11 2.84
C GLN A 145 -9.65 -6.57 1.83
N SER A 146 -8.37 -6.63 2.18
CA SER A 146 -7.28 -6.18 1.32
C SER A 146 -7.15 -7.05 0.07
N GLN A 147 -7.31 -8.36 0.22
CA GLN A 147 -7.27 -9.30 -0.91
C GLN A 147 -8.42 -9.03 -1.89
N MET A 148 -9.61 -8.82 -1.39
CA MET A 148 -10.79 -8.52 -2.21
C MET A 148 -10.61 -7.18 -2.93
N TRP A 149 -10.07 -6.20 -2.25
CA TRP A 149 -9.82 -4.89 -2.85
C TRP A 149 -8.82 -4.97 -4.01
N GLY A 150 -7.71 -5.70 -3.80
CA GLY A 150 -6.70 -5.89 -4.83
C GLY A 150 -7.25 -6.62 -6.06
N GLN A 151 -8.05 -7.65 -5.85
CA GLN A 151 -8.68 -8.38 -6.93
C GLN A 151 -9.66 -7.51 -7.72
N ALA A 152 -10.51 -6.76 -7.01
CA ALA A 152 -11.46 -5.85 -7.65
C ALA A 152 -10.75 -4.77 -8.46
N PHE A 153 -9.63 -4.28 -7.98
CA PHE A 153 -8.86 -3.27 -8.69
C PHE A 153 -8.35 -3.79 -10.03
N LEU A 154 -7.86 -5.03 -10.07
CA LEU A 154 -7.30 -5.62 -11.29
C LEU A 154 -8.36 -6.04 -12.29
N THR A 155 -9.59 -6.29 -11.86
CA THR A 155 -10.68 -6.72 -12.73
C THR A 155 -11.55 -5.57 -13.23
N SER A 156 -11.30 -4.37 -12.73
CA SER A 156 -12.11 -3.20 -13.12
C SER A 156 -11.62 -2.53 -14.38
#